data_bff5077ee4120d3fdb6fe60b2f049e27
#
_entry.id   bff5077ee4120d3fdb6fe60b2f049e27
#
_cell.length_a   1.000
_cell.length_b   1.000
_cell.length_c   1.000
_cell.angle_alpha   90.00
_cell.angle_beta   90.00
_cell.angle_gamma   90.00
#
_symmetry.space_group_name_H-M   'P 1'
#
loop_
_entity.id
_entity.type
_entity.pdbx_description
1 polymer ?
#
loop_
_entity_poly.entity_id
_entity_poly.type
_entity_poly.pdbx_seq_one_letter_code
_entity_poly.pdbx_strand_id
1 'polypeptide(L)'
;LHPNDEKRIIRALEVYQATGKTITQHDRESRAIPDRYAPLTIALNFRERPWLWERIDRRVDQMMAQGLEGEVRGLLAQGIPSTCTAMQAIGYKELAAAILTGRPVREGAEEVKLRSRQYAKRQLTWFRRNKEAHWIEWEREPDFSAAVQDSTRLVHASGLQ
;
A
#
# COMPACT_ATOMS: atom_id res chain seq x y z
N LEU A 1 15.97 9.89 13.02
CA LEU A 1 15.91 10.00 11.56
C LEU A 1 17.27 9.65 10.98
N HIS A 2 17.27 8.86 9.87
CA HIS A 2 18.53 8.54 9.19
C HIS A 2 19.02 9.76 8.39
N PRO A 3 20.31 10.11 8.37
CA PRO A 3 20.83 11.29 7.65
C PRO A 3 20.46 11.35 6.17
N ASN A 4 20.28 10.21 5.52
CA ASN A 4 19.90 10.11 4.11
C ASN A 4 18.38 10.19 3.86
N ASP A 5 17.56 10.40 4.90
CA ASP A 5 16.11 10.51 4.75
C ASP A 5 15.68 11.99 4.70
N GLU A 6 16.12 12.66 3.62
CA GLU A 6 15.90 14.08 3.40
C GLU A 6 14.44 14.49 3.58
N LYS A 7 13.50 13.74 2.98
CA LYS A 7 12.07 14.07 3.06
C LYS A 7 11.53 14.05 4.49
N ARG A 8 11.98 13.10 5.31
CA ARG A 8 11.58 13.05 6.72
C ARG A 8 12.26 14.11 7.56
N ILE A 9 13.50 14.47 7.23
CA ILE A 9 14.20 15.56 7.90
C ILE A 9 13.49 16.88 7.60
N ILE A 10 13.21 17.18 6.33
CA ILE A 10 12.46 18.38 5.94
C ILE A 10 11.12 18.42 6.66
N ARG A 11 10.36 17.33 6.64
CA ARG A 11 9.07 17.27 7.34
C ARG A 11 9.17 17.52 8.84
N ALA A 12 10.21 17.02 9.49
CA ALA A 12 10.45 17.26 10.91
C ALA A 12 10.75 18.75 11.19
N LEU A 13 11.52 19.40 10.34
CA LEU A 13 11.82 20.83 10.43
C LEU A 13 10.57 21.68 10.17
N GLU A 14 9.78 21.38 9.16
CA GLU A 14 8.50 22.06 8.88
C GLU A 14 7.55 22.01 10.10
N VAL A 15 7.39 20.81 10.68
CA VAL A 15 6.56 20.65 11.88
C VAL A 15 7.09 21.50 13.03
N TYR A 16 8.40 21.46 13.27
CA TYR A 16 9.01 22.24 14.35
C TYR A 16 8.86 23.74 14.12
N GLN A 17 9.10 24.22 12.90
CA GLN A 17 8.93 25.63 12.55
C GLN A 17 7.49 26.13 12.72
N ALA A 18 6.53 25.28 12.33
CA ALA A 18 5.11 25.64 12.41
C ALA A 18 4.53 25.58 13.83
N THR A 19 5.05 24.71 14.70
CA THR A 19 4.42 24.40 15.99
C THR A 19 5.30 24.65 17.22
N GLY A 20 6.58 24.84 17.04
CA GLY A 20 7.57 24.90 18.13
C GLY A 20 7.82 23.54 18.82
N LYS A 21 7.19 22.45 18.33
CA LYS A 21 7.28 21.12 18.93
C LYS A 21 7.89 20.12 17.95
N THR A 22 8.66 19.17 18.48
CA THR A 22 9.19 18.06 17.66
C THR A 22 8.08 17.05 17.33
N ILE A 23 8.24 16.27 16.25
CA ILE A 23 7.34 15.16 15.91
C ILE A 23 7.19 14.19 17.10
N THR A 24 8.28 13.90 17.83
CA THR A 24 8.24 13.01 19.00
C THR A 24 7.38 13.58 20.12
N GLN A 25 7.39 14.92 20.31
CA GLN A 25 6.49 15.57 21.29
C GLN A 25 5.02 15.47 20.85
N HIS A 26 4.73 15.73 19.56
CA HIS A 26 3.38 15.55 19.02
C HIS A 26 2.87 14.11 19.17
N ASP A 27 3.71 13.12 18.84
CA ASP A 27 3.37 11.69 18.99
C ASP A 27 3.06 11.35 20.46
N ARG A 28 3.84 11.88 21.40
CA ARG A 28 3.60 11.64 22.83
C ARG A 28 2.28 12.27 23.30
N GLU A 29 2.02 13.52 22.92
CA GLU A 29 0.79 14.22 23.25
C GLU A 29 -0.43 13.52 22.64
N SER A 30 -0.33 13.09 21.37
CA SER A 30 -1.42 12.35 20.71
C SER A 30 -1.73 11.02 21.38
N ARG A 31 -0.71 10.30 21.83
CA ARG A 31 -0.90 9.02 22.56
C ARG A 31 -1.45 9.20 23.98
N ALA A 32 -1.35 10.39 24.55
CA ALA A 32 -1.92 10.70 25.86
C ALA A 32 -3.43 11.01 25.78
N ILE A 33 -3.97 11.26 24.59
CA ILE A 33 -5.39 11.46 24.37
C ILE A 33 -6.08 10.09 24.36
N PRO A 34 -7.10 9.84 25.19
CA PRO A 34 -7.86 8.59 25.13
C PRO A 34 -8.44 8.33 23.74
N ASP A 35 -8.43 7.08 23.31
CA ASP A 35 -9.00 6.69 22.03
C ASP A 35 -10.49 7.03 21.99
N ARG A 36 -10.89 7.79 20.98
CA ARG A 36 -12.29 8.17 20.75
C ARG A 36 -13.11 7.02 20.14
N TYR A 37 -12.45 6.12 19.46
CA TYR A 37 -13.06 5.01 18.73
C TYR A 37 -12.42 3.70 19.17
N ALA A 38 -13.21 2.64 19.20
CA ALA A 38 -12.72 1.26 19.39
C ALA A 38 -12.54 0.62 18.00
N PRO A 39 -11.34 0.56 17.44
CA PRO A 39 -11.13 0.01 16.10
C PRO A 39 -11.13 -1.51 16.14
N LEU A 40 -11.83 -2.14 15.18
CA LEU A 40 -11.67 -3.56 14.88
C LEU A 40 -10.82 -3.68 13.62
N THR A 41 -9.63 -4.23 13.74
CA THR A 41 -8.73 -4.45 12.61
C THR A 41 -8.80 -5.89 12.13
N ILE A 42 -9.24 -6.10 10.90
CA ILE A 42 -9.24 -7.40 10.23
C ILE A 42 -8.23 -7.35 9.10
N ALA A 43 -7.23 -8.21 9.16
CA ALA A 43 -6.15 -8.28 8.17
C ALA A 43 -6.29 -9.58 7.35
N LEU A 44 -6.22 -9.44 6.04
CA LEU A 44 -6.28 -10.58 5.11
C LEU A 44 -4.87 -10.94 4.63
N ASN A 45 -4.55 -12.21 4.62
CA ASN A 45 -3.28 -12.71 4.11
C ASN A 45 -3.48 -14.09 3.46
N PHE A 46 -2.48 -14.54 2.73
CA PHE A 46 -2.35 -15.94 2.32
C PHE A 46 -1.42 -16.65 3.28
N ARG A 47 -1.74 -17.90 3.64
CA ARG A 47 -0.90 -18.73 4.50
C ARG A 47 0.50 -18.91 3.90
N GLU A 48 0.55 -19.14 2.59
CA GLU A 48 1.79 -19.30 1.86
C GLU A 48 2.11 -18.05 1.01
N ARG A 49 3.31 -17.50 1.21
CA ARG A 49 3.77 -16.32 0.48
C ARG A 49 3.76 -16.46 -1.05
N PRO A 50 4.11 -17.61 -1.64
CA PRO A 50 4.03 -17.80 -3.08
C PRO A 50 2.63 -17.57 -3.65
N TRP A 51 1.57 -17.94 -2.94
CA TRP A 51 0.18 -17.73 -3.39
C TRP A 51 -0.18 -16.24 -3.46
N LEU A 52 0.27 -15.46 -2.48
CA LEU A 52 0.12 -14.00 -2.54
C LEU A 52 0.83 -13.41 -3.75
N TRP A 53 2.06 -13.86 -4.03
CA TRP A 53 2.83 -13.37 -5.17
C TRP A 53 2.20 -13.75 -6.50
N GLU A 54 1.77 -14.99 -6.66
CA GLU A 54 1.04 -15.45 -7.85
C GLU A 54 -0.21 -14.59 -8.11
N ARG A 55 -0.96 -14.26 -7.05
CA ARG A 55 -2.14 -13.41 -7.17
C ARG A 55 -1.78 -11.98 -7.56
N ILE A 56 -0.72 -11.41 -7.00
CA ILE A 56 -0.22 -10.08 -7.37
C ILE A 56 0.19 -10.07 -8.84
N ASP A 57 0.96 -11.04 -9.28
CA ASP A 57 1.46 -11.12 -10.65
C ASP A 57 0.30 -11.28 -11.64
N ARG A 58 -0.63 -12.17 -11.36
CA ARG A 58 -1.86 -12.36 -12.16
C ARG A 58 -2.68 -11.06 -12.26
N ARG A 59 -2.80 -10.31 -11.15
CA ARG A 59 -3.49 -9.01 -11.17
C ARG A 59 -2.81 -8.00 -12.07
N VAL A 60 -1.48 -7.93 -12.06
CA VAL A 60 -0.73 -7.03 -12.95
C VAL A 60 -0.94 -7.45 -14.41
N ASP A 61 -0.88 -8.76 -14.72
CA ASP A 61 -1.16 -9.25 -16.08
C ASP A 61 -2.58 -8.88 -16.55
N GLN A 62 -3.57 -8.98 -15.66
CA GLN A 62 -4.94 -8.54 -15.94
C GLN A 62 -5.03 -7.03 -16.19
N MET A 63 -4.36 -6.21 -15.39
CA MET A 63 -4.32 -4.76 -15.60
C MET A 63 -3.68 -4.40 -16.95
N MET A 64 -2.61 -5.08 -17.34
CA MET A 64 -2.00 -4.90 -18.66
C MET A 64 -2.95 -5.29 -19.79
N ALA A 65 -3.63 -6.44 -19.67
CA ALA A 65 -4.62 -6.89 -20.65
C ALA A 65 -5.84 -5.95 -20.73
N GLN A 66 -6.21 -5.28 -19.64
CA GLN A 66 -7.29 -4.29 -19.58
C GLN A 66 -6.90 -2.91 -20.09
N GLY A 67 -5.64 -2.70 -20.50
CA GLY A 67 -5.21 -1.49 -21.17
C GLY A 67 -4.44 -0.49 -20.31
N LEU A 68 -3.85 -0.89 -19.20
CA LEU A 68 -3.04 -0.02 -18.33
C LEU A 68 -1.93 0.72 -19.11
N GLU A 69 -1.29 0.06 -20.09
CA GLU A 69 -0.31 0.72 -20.96
C GLU A 69 -0.93 1.89 -21.73
N GLY A 70 -2.11 1.65 -22.35
CA GLY A 70 -2.82 2.67 -23.11
C GLY A 70 -3.22 3.87 -22.25
N GLU A 71 -3.64 3.61 -21.03
CA GLU A 71 -3.96 4.65 -20.04
C GLU A 71 -2.74 5.52 -19.72
N VAL A 72 -1.59 4.90 -19.41
CA VAL A 72 -0.35 5.63 -19.11
C VAL A 72 0.13 6.45 -20.32
N ARG A 73 0.08 5.88 -21.53
CA ARG A 73 0.42 6.60 -22.77
C ARG A 73 -0.51 7.78 -22.99
N GLY A 74 -1.81 7.62 -22.75
CA GLY A 74 -2.81 8.68 -22.86
C GLY A 74 -2.53 9.84 -21.90
N LEU A 75 -2.18 9.56 -20.66
CA LEU A 75 -1.83 10.58 -19.67
C LEU A 75 -0.55 11.34 -20.05
N LEU A 76 0.48 10.64 -20.51
CA LEU A 76 1.72 11.25 -20.99
C LEU A 76 1.47 12.13 -22.22
N ALA A 77 0.64 11.69 -23.16
CA ALA A 77 0.28 12.44 -24.36
C ALA A 77 -0.52 13.72 -24.04
N GLN A 78 -1.28 13.73 -22.93
CA GLN A 78 -1.96 14.92 -22.41
C GLN A 78 -1.02 15.89 -21.69
N GLY A 79 0.28 15.60 -21.63
CA GLY A 79 1.27 16.44 -20.99
C GLY A 79 1.32 16.30 -19.46
N ILE A 80 0.71 15.27 -18.87
CA ILE A 80 0.81 15.01 -17.44
C ILE A 80 2.25 14.64 -17.10
N PRO A 81 2.94 15.42 -16.23
CA PRO A 81 4.33 15.14 -15.89
C PRO A 81 4.48 13.81 -15.18
N SER A 82 5.43 12.98 -15.61
CA SER A 82 5.72 11.70 -14.94
C SER A 82 6.15 11.86 -13.48
N THR A 83 6.54 13.08 -13.07
CA THR A 83 6.94 13.43 -11.70
C THR A 83 5.78 13.84 -10.79
N CYS A 84 4.57 14.07 -11.33
CA CYS A 84 3.42 14.44 -10.51
C CYS A 84 3.03 13.28 -9.56
N THR A 85 2.39 13.61 -8.44
CA THR A 85 2.08 12.65 -7.37
C THR A 85 1.28 11.45 -7.86
N ALA A 86 0.29 11.66 -8.74
CA ALA A 86 -0.53 10.58 -9.28
C ALA A 86 0.31 9.57 -10.09
N MET A 87 1.25 10.07 -10.92
CA MET A 87 2.14 9.24 -11.73
C MET A 87 3.22 8.51 -10.92
N GLN A 88 3.35 8.78 -9.61
CA GLN A 88 4.26 8.05 -8.72
C GLN A 88 3.63 6.77 -8.14
N ALA A 89 2.35 6.48 -8.42
CA ALA A 89 1.72 5.23 -8.03
C ALA A 89 2.39 4.04 -8.73
N ILE A 90 2.46 2.89 -8.01
CA ILE A 90 2.96 1.63 -8.58
C ILE A 90 2.08 1.25 -9.77
N GLY A 91 2.71 0.95 -10.88
CA GLY A 91 2.07 0.72 -12.17
C GLY A 91 2.31 1.88 -13.13
N TYR A 92 1.91 3.08 -12.75
CA TYR A 92 2.12 4.27 -13.58
C TYR A 92 3.60 4.66 -13.68
N LYS A 93 4.30 4.70 -12.55
CA LYS A 93 5.70 5.09 -12.49
C LYS A 93 6.60 4.20 -13.35
N GLU A 94 6.46 2.90 -13.20
CA GLU A 94 7.30 1.90 -13.86
C GLU A 94 7.01 1.88 -15.38
N LEU A 95 5.72 1.91 -15.76
CA LEU A 95 5.33 1.94 -17.17
C LEU A 95 5.70 3.27 -17.84
N ALA A 96 5.48 4.41 -17.17
CA ALA A 96 5.90 5.71 -17.70
C ALA A 96 7.42 5.76 -17.92
N ALA A 97 8.20 5.24 -16.98
CA ALA A 97 9.65 5.16 -17.11
C ALA A 97 10.06 4.27 -18.31
N ALA A 98 9.44 3.11 -18.51
CA ALA A 98 9.70 2.25 -19.66
C ALA A 98 9.36 2.95 -20.97
N ILE A 99 8.19 3.59 -21.06
CA ILE A 99 7.72 4.31 -22.24
C ILE A 99 8.65 5.47 -22.60
N LEU A 100 8.98 6.32 -21.64
CA LEU A 100 9.80 7.52 -21.86
C LEU A 100 11.26 7.19 -22.22
N THR A 101 11.76 6.05 -21.76
CA THR A 101 13.13 5.61 -22.08
C THR A 101 13.22 4.67 -23.28
N GLY A 102 12.09 4.35 -23.93
CA GLY A 102 12.05 3.43 -25.08
C GLY A 102 12.33 1.98 -24.71
N ARG A 103 12.28 1.61 -23.42
CA ARG A 103 12.41 0.20 -22.98
C ARG A 103 11.14 -0.57 -23.33
N PRO A 104 11.25 -1.88 -23.53
CA PRO A 104 10.08 -2.74 -23.73
C PRO A 104 9.09 -2.60 -22.56
N VAL A 105 7.81 -2.35 -22.87
CA VAL A 105 6.75 -2.19 -21.84
C VAL A 105 6.60 -3.43 -20.98
N ARG A 106 6.90 -4.62 -21.54
CA ARG A 106 6.94 -5.86 -20.77
C ARG A 106 7.91 -5.80 -19.58
N GLU A 107 9.06 -5.17 -19.74
CA GLU A 107 10.01 -4.98 -18.63
C GLU A 107 9.43 -4.06 -17.56
N GLY A 108 8.71 -3.00 -17.96
CA GLY A 108 7.97 -2.15 -17.03
C GLY A 108 6.92 -2.95 -16.24
N ALA A 109 6.17 -3.84 -16.90
CA ALA A 109 5.19 -4.69 -16.25
C ALA A 109 5.84 -5.65 -15.21
N GLU A 110 6.98 -6.26 -15.54
CA GLU A 110 7.72 -7.08 -14.57
C GLU A 110 8.22 -6.26 -13.37
N GLU A 111 8.63 -5.01 -13.61
CA GLU A 111 8.98 -4.10 -12.53
C GLU A 111 7.76 -3.75 -11.65
N VAL A 112 6.58 -3.56 -12.23
CA VAL A 112 5.31 -3.38 -11.49
C VAL A 112 5.03 -4.58 -10.58
N LYS A 113 5.17 -5.81 -11.08
CA LYS A 113 5.02 -7.04 -10.28
C LYS A 113 5.98 -7.03 -9.09
N LEU A 114 7.26 -6.77 -9.35
CA LEU A 114 8.29 -6.72 -8.30
C LEU A 114 7.96 -5.67 -7.23
N ARG A 115 7.62 -4.44 -7.64
CA ARG A 115 7.27 -3.34 -6.71
C ARG A 115 6.02 -3.65 -5.90
N SER A 116 5.01 -4.26 -6.53
CA SER A 116 3.78 -4.67 -5.85
C SER A 116 4.04 -5.73 -4.79
N ARG A 117 4.88 -6.74 -5.07
CA ARG A 117 5.30 -7.75 -4.07
C ARG A 117 6.07 -7.11 -2.91
N GLN A 118 6.97 -6.17 -3.20
CA GLN A 118 7.71 -5.42 -2.17
C GLN A 118 6.77 -4.57 -1.31
N TYR A 119 5.76 -3.96 -1.93
CA TYR A 119 4.75 -3.17 -1.23
C TYR A 119 3.90 -4.05 -0.32
N ALA A 120 3.40 -5.18 -0.80
CA ALA A 120 2.65 -6.16 0.00
C ALA A 120 3.47 -6.64 1.21
N LYS A 121 4.77 -6.92 1.05
CA LYS A 121 5.66 -7.27 2.17
C LYS A 121 5.71 -6.16 3.24
N ARG A 122 5.79 -4.88 2.82
CA ARG A 122 5.79 -3.75 3.75
C ARG A 122 4.44 -3.62 4.49
N GLN A 123 3.32 -3.80 3.77
CA GLN A 123 1.98 -3.78 4.37
C GLN A 123 1.84 -4.87 5.44
N LEU A 124 2.22 -6.12 5.14
CA LEU A 124 2.18 -7.22 6.12
C LEU A 124 3.05 -6.93 7.35
N THR A 125 4.23 -6.36 7.15
CA THR A 125 5.12 -5.98 8.25
C THR A 125 4.48 -4.89 9.12
N TRP A 126 3.76 -3.96 8.50
CA TRP A 126 3.07 -2.88 9.23
C TRP A 126 1.88 -3.43 10.02
N PHE A 127 1.01 -4.23 9.41
CA PHE A 127 -0.15 -4.82 10.08
C PHE A 127 0.25 -5.76 11.24
N ARG A 128 1.36 -6.50 11.11
CA ARG A 128 1.86 -7.38 12.20
C ARG A 128 2.31 -6.64 13.45
N ARG A 129 2.48 -5.32 13.40
CA ARG A 129 2.74 -4.50 14.59
C ARG A 129 1.49 -4.31 15.44
N ASN A 130 0.32 -4.36 14.84
CA ASN A 130 -0.94 -4.36 15.57
C ASN A 130 -1.21 -5.79 16.08
N LYS A 131 -1.01 -5.99 17.39
CA LYS A 131 -1.21 -7.29 18.05
C LYS A 131 -2.70 -7.64 18.23
N GLU A 132 -3.58 -6.65 18.08
CA GLU A 132 -5.03 -6.83 18.18
C GLU A 132 -5.67 -7.10 16.82
N ALA A 133 -4.89 -7.11 15.74
CA ALA A 133 -5.39 -7.44 14.42
C ALA A 133 -5.80 -8.91 14.32
N HIS A 134 -7.03 -9.15 13.91
CA HIS A 134 -7.53 -10.47 13.58
C HIS A 134 -7.14 -10.85 12.18
N TRP A 135 -6.41 -11.95 12.02
CA TRP A 135 -5.93 -12.41 10.73
C TRP A 135 -6.84 -13.46 10.15
N ILE A 136 -7.31 -13.24 8.92
CA ILE A 136 -7.96 -14.24 8.09
C ILE A 136 -6.91 -14.69 7.06
N GLU A 137 -6.47 -15.93 7.20
CA GLU A 137 -5.47 -16.52 6.31
C GLU A 137 -6.14 -17.43 5.30
N TRP A 138 -5.92 -17.13 4.03
CA TRP A 138 -6.42 -17.90 2.91
C TRP A 138 -5.43 -18.97 2.48
N GLU A 139 -5.97 -20.07 1.98
CA GLU A 139 -5.29 -21.01 1.13
C GLU A 139 -5.10 -20.41 -0.28
N ARG A 140 -4.60 -21.20 -1.21
CA ARG A 140 -4.32 -20.71 -2.58
C ARG A 140 -5.55 -20.08 -3.25
N GLU A 141 -6.72 -20.66 -3.05
CA GLU A 141 -7.99 -20.10 -3.51
C GLU A 141 -8.71 -19.44 -2.31
N PRO A 142 -8.97 -18.13 -2.37
CA PRO A 142 -9.67 -17.42 -1.30
C PRO A 142 -11.13 -17.85 -1.15
N ASP A 143 -11.51 -18.22 0.06
CA ASP A 143 -12.91 -18.40 0.43
C ASP A 143 -13.48 -17.08 0.95
N PHE A 144 -14.10 -16.32 0.05
CA PHE A 144 -14.72 -15.06 0.39
C PHE A 144 -15.94 -15.22 1.30
N SER A 145 -16.70 -16.29 1.16
CA SER A 145 -17.89 -16.55 1.99
C SER A 145 -17.50 -16.80 3.44
N ALA A 146 -16.50 -17.64 3.67
CA ALA A 146 -15.95 -17.86 5.00
C ALA A 146 -15.35 -16.57 5.58
N ALA A 147 -14.60 -15.80 4.79
CA ALA A 147 -14.02 -14.54 5.25
C ALA A 147 -15.08 -13.51 5.67
N VAL A 148 -16.19 -13.40 4.93
CA VAL A 148 -17.32 -12.53 5.28
C VAL A 148 -17.97 -13.01 6.58
N GLN A 149 -18.23 -14.31 6.73
CA GLN A 149 -18.83 -14.87 7.95
C GLN A 149 -17.93 -14.63 9.18
N ASP A 150 -16.62 -14.85 9.05
CA ASP A 150 -15.65 -14.61 10.11
C ASP A 150 -15.60 -13.13 10.49
N SER A 151 -15.55 -12.25 9.50
CA SER A 151 -15.55 -10.80 9.73
C SER A 151 -16.84 -10.35 10.43
N THR A 152 -18.00 -10.87 10.02
CA THR A 152 -19.29 -10.57 10.64
C THR A 152 -19.33 -11.03 12.10
N ARG A 153 -18.82 -12.25 12.39
CA ARG A 153 -18.71 -12.74 13.77
C ARG A 153 -17.84 -11.84 14.64
N LEU A 154 -16.70 -11.39 14.11
CA LEU A 154 -15.79 -10.47 14.82
C LEU A 154 -16.45 -9.12 15.11
N VAL A 155 -17.19 -8.56 14.15
CA VAL A 155 -17.96 -7.32 14.35
C VAL A 155 -18.99 -7.49 15.46
N HIS A 156 -19.80 -8.56 15.43
CA HIS A 156 -20.78 -8.83 16.49
C HIS A 156 -20.14 -9.03 17.86
N ALA A 157 -19.02 -9.77 17.92
CA ALA A 157 -18.30 -10.01 19.16
C ALA A 157 -17.64 -8.76 19.76
N SER A 158 -17.28 -7.78 18.93
CA SER A 158 -16.69 -6.52 19.37
C SER A 158 -17.70 -5.49 19.91
N GLY A 159 -19.02 -5.79 19.85
CA GLY A 159 -20.06 -4.86 20.27
C GLY A 159 -20.23 -3.64 19.37
N LEU A 160 -19.61 -3.61 18.20
CA LEU A 160 -19.86 -2.60 17.17
C LEU A 160 -21.22 -2.89 16.53
N GLN A 161 -22.12 -1.89 16.62
CA GLN A 161 -23.43 -1.89 15.95
C GLN A 161 -23.41 -1.00 14.73
#